data_cf98ab1c74c83977b24a2901f1606496
#
_entry.id   cf98ab1c74c83977b24a2901f1606496
#
_cell.length_a   1.000
_cell.length_b   1.000
_cell.length_c   1.000
_cell.angle_alpha   90.00
_cell.angle_beta   90.00
_cell.angle_gamma   90.00
#
_symmetry.space_group_name_H-M   'P 1'
#
loop_
_entity.id
_entity.type
_entity.pdbx_description
1 polymer ?
#
loop_
_entity_poly.entity_id
_entity_poly.type
_entity_poly.pdbx_seq_one_letter_code
_entity_poly.pdbx_strand_id
1 'polypeptide(L)'
;MDSQEIEAVLQERIPGTTFPRQADEEQQSGSSLGRIMLFAGTGSSELGAEIASELNVPLGRYTRTVFPNENIFIQLKESVRGQDVYVVQSFGTPVHENIFELLIMIDTLKRDSAGRINVVVPYYAYARSDKKDQPRVGIAARLLANMLEVAGADRYITIDLHAGQIQGFFNVPGDALKAFHLMSDYVRSQNIPDLVVVATDLGFAKKGRDWAEKLSTQLGIIEKRRQGNDSTSEALSLIGEVKGKNVLLVDDEVLTGGSVVNAVNLMRDEGAEEVYLAFTHPVLAGNAVQRLADLRLKEIITTNTLTIPEEKRKVLPNMTVLSVAPLLGAVIKRSHRGMSVGELFNE
;
A
#
# COMPACT_ATOMS: atom_id res chain seq x y z
N MET A 1 -39.64 21.79 23.55
CA MET A 1 -40.08 20.76 22.61
C MET A 1 -39.01 19.70 22.55
N ASP A 2 -39.36 18.50 22.93
CA ASP A 2 -38.42 17.39 22.79
C ASP A 2 -38.35 16.87 21.33
N SER A 3 -37.42 15.99 21.02
CA SER A 3 -37.23 15.47 19.67
C SER A 3 -38.47 14.75 19.14
N GLN A 4 -39.31 14.16 19.99
CA GLN A 4 -40.55 13.47 19.59
C GLN A 4 -41.64 14.46 19.21
N GLU A 5 -41.73 15.61 19.89
CA GLU A 5 -42.68 16.67 19.57
C GLU A 5 -42.35 17.33 18.24
N ILE A 6 -41.04 17.48 17.90
CA ILE A 6 -40.60 18.01 16.62
C ILE A 6 -40.91 17.03 15.48
N GLU A 7 -40.72 15.73 15.70
CA GLU A 7 -41.02 14.70 14.69
C GLU A 7 -42.51 14.59 14.38
N ALA A 8 -43.36 14.69 15.40
CA ALA A 8 -44.83 14.71 15.22
C ALA A 8 -45.30 15.94 14.38
N VAL A 9 -44.74 17.12 14.62
CA VAL A 9 -45.07 18.35 13.90
C VAL A 9 -44.59 18.30 12.43
N LEU A 10 -43.46 17.60 12.17
CA LEU A 10 -42.94 17.46 10.79
C LEU A 10 -43.71 16.43 9.97
N GLN A 11 -44.19 15.35 10.59
CA GLN A 11 -45.04 14.33 9.95
C GLN A 11 -46.42 14.88 9.52
N GLU A 12 -46.97 15.82 10.27
CA GLU A 12 -48.23 16.48 9.93
C GLU A 12 -48.12 17.44 8.72
N ARG A 13 -46.93 17.99 8.47
CA ARG A 13 -46.69 18.99 7.41
C ARG A 13 -46.28 18.43 6.07
N ILE A 14 -45.72 17.20 6.02
CA ILE A 14 -45.23 16.59 4.76
C ILE A 14 -45.56 15.10 4.75
N PRO A 15 -46.80 14.71 4.34
CA PRO A 15 -47.18 13.30 4.30
C PRO A 15 -46.36 12.54 3.24
N GLY A 16 -45.70 11.46 3.66
CA GLY A 16 -44.95 10.56 2.78
C GLY A 16 -43.44 10.62 2.93
N THR A 17 -42.90 11.44 3.83
CA THR A 17 -41.44 11.47 4.11
C THR A 17 -41.12 10.51 5.28
N THR A 18 -40.48 9.40 4.99
CA THR A 18 -39.86 8.55 6.01
C THR A 18 -38.48 9.10 6.33
N PHE A 19 -38.31 9.64 7.54
CA PHE A 19 -36.98 9.98 8.05
C PHE A 19 -36.29 8.67 8.50
N PRO A 20 -34.99 8.49 8.20
CA PRO A 20 -34.27 7.30 8.67
C PRO A 20 -34.28 7.29 10.20
N ARG A 21 -34.72 6.18 10.78
CA ARG A 21 -34.78 5.99 12.24
C ARG A 21 -33.35 6.05 12.81
N GLN A 22 -33.19 6.72 13.94
CA GLN A 22 -31.97 6.84 14.76
C GLN A 22 -31.42 5.50 15.33
N ALA A 23 -31.69 4.36 14.70
CA ALA A 23 -31.26 3.04 15.19
C ALA A 23 -29.76 2.76 15.05
N ASP A 24 -29.00 3.58 14.32
CA ASP A 24 -27.58 3.36 14.04
C ASP A 24 -26.61 4.24 14.86
N GLU A 25 -27.10 5.11 15.75
CA GLU A 25 -26.25 6.02 16.55
C GLU A 25 -25.70 5.39 17.84
N GLU A 26 -26.25 4.26 18.33
CA GLU A 26 -25.88 3.71 19.64
C GLU A 26 -24.58 2.89 19.70
N GLN A 27 -23.83 2.69 18.58
CA GLN A 27 -22.56 1.97 18.60
C GLN A 27 -21.31 2.84 18.41
N GLN A 28 -21.42 4.18 18.47
CA GLN A 28 -20.29 5.11 18.31
C GLN A 28 -19.79 5.75 19.63
N SER A 29 -19.97 5.09 20.76
CA SER A 29 -19.48 5.62 22.05
C SER A 29 -17.98 5.37 22.23
N GLY A 30 -17.14 6.32 21.79
CA GLY A 30 -15.68 6.28 22.03
C GLY A 30 -14.85 7.32 21.32
N SER A 31 -15.27 7.84 20.19
CA SER A 31 -14.51 8.86 19.43
C SER A 31 -15.17 10.23 19.55
N SER A 32 -14.38 11.26 19.89
CA SER A 32 -14.82 12.66 19.80
C SER A 32 -14.92 13.14 18.34
N LEU A 33 -14.54 12.31 17.37
CA LEU A 33 -14.57 12.56 15.94
C LEU A 33 -15.89 12.08 15.35
N GLY A 34 -16.37 12.77 14.32
CA GLY A 34 -17.54 12.37 13.55
C GLY A 34 -17.31 11.05 12.79
N ARG A 35 -18.25 10.71 11.91
CA ARG A 35 -18.18 9.46 11.13
C ARG A 35 -16.93 9.36 10.25
N ILE A 36 -16.59 8.12 9.87
CA ILE A 36 -15.58 7.88 8.84
C ILE A 36 -16.05 8.44 7.50
N MET A 37 -15.23 9.25 6.85
CA MET A 37 -15.39 9.64 5.45
C MET A 37 -14.16 9.20 4.67
N LEU A 38 -14.37 8.44 3.60
CA LEU A 38 -13.30 7.87 2.80
C LEU A 38 -13.27 8.52 1.42
N PHE A 39 -12.14 9.10 1.06
CA PHE A 39 -11.87 9.62 -0.28
C PHE A 39 -10.78 8.78 -0.94
N ALA A 40 -10.86 8.62 -2.25
CA ALA A 40 -9.82 7.95 -3.03
C ALA A 40 -9.35 8.90 -4.13
N GLY A 41 -8.04 9.16 -4.20
CA GLY A 41 -7.46 9.87 -5.31
C GLY A 41 -7.38 9.00 -6.58
N THR A 42 -7.02 9.62 -7.70
CA THR A 42 -7.04 8.97 -9.02
C THR A 42 -6.10 7.78 -9.12
N GLY A 43 -4.95 7.81 -8.41
CA GLY A 43 -3.99 6.71 -8.37
C GLY A 43 -4.42 5.49 -7.53
N SER A 44 -5.57 5.57 -6.83
CA SER A 44 -6.07 4.50 -5.95
C SER A 44 -7.58 4.34 -5.99
N SER A 45 -8.24 4.70 -7.09
CA SER A 45 -9.70 4.66 -7.20
C SER A 45 -10.28 3.26 -7.00
N GLU A 46 -9.68 2.23 -7.59
CA GLU A 46 -10.12 0.83 -7.44
C GLU A 46 -9.93 0.36 -5.99
N LEU A 47 -8.72 0.53 -5.42
CA LEU A 47 -8.43 0.15 -4.03
C LEU A 47 -9.33 0.92 -3.05
N GLY A 48 -9.57 2.22 -3.29
CA GLY A 48 -10.47 3.02 -2.48
C GLY A 48 -11.90 2.49 -2.49
N ALA A 49 -12.40 2.02 -3.64
CA ALA A 49 -13.72 1.40 -3.74
C ALA A 49 -13.79 0.06 -2.98
N GLU A 50 -12.74 -0.76 -3.05
CA GLU A 50 -12.65 -1.99 -2.26
C GLU A 50 -12.63 -1.69 -0.75
N ILE A 51 -11.85 -0.70 -0.30
CA ILE A 51 -11.83 -0.28 1.12
C ILE A 51 -13.20 0.27 1.56
N ALA A 52 -13.87 1.05 0.72
CA ALA A 52 -15.22 1.55 0.99
C ALA A 52 -16.22 0.40 1.22
N SER A 53 -16.12 -0.66 0.40
CA SER A 53 -16.90 -1.89 0.58
C SER A 53 -16.59 -2.59 1.91
N GLU A 54 -15.32 -2.74 2.27
CA GLU A 54 -14.88 -3.36 3.54
C GLU A 54 -15.37 -2.56 4.77
N LEU A 55 -15.43 -1.25 4.65
CA LEU A 55 -15.90 -0.35 5.70
C LEU A 55 -17.42 -0.24 5.74
N ASN A 56 -18.10 -0.66 4.68
CA ASN A 56 -19.53 -0.42 4.44
C ASN A 56 -19.88 1.09 4.50
N VAL A 57 -19.06 1.92 3.86
CA VAL A 57 -19.28 3.37 3.73
C VAL A 57 -19.20 3.77 2.26
N PRO A 58 -19.93 4.82 1.81
CA PRO A 58 -19.76 5.34 0.47
C PRO A 58 -18.42 6.07 0.33
N LEU A 59 -17.87 6.11 -0.89
CA LEU A 59 -16.77 7.02 -1.18
C LEU A 59 -17.26 8.48 -1.13
N GLY A 60 -16.46 9.33 -0.52
CA GLY A 60 -16.67 10.76 -0.49
C GLY A 60 -16.60 11.36 -1.89
N ARG A 61 -17.53 12.27 -2.19
CA ARG A 61 -17.68 12.86 -3.52
C ARG A 61 -16.88 14.14 -3.64
N TYR A 62 -16.11 14.23 -4.71
CA TYR A 62 -15.40 15.45 -5.11
C TYR A 62 -15.30 15.54 -6.63
N THR A 63 -14.96 16.71 -7.15
CA THR A 63 -14.56 16.88 -8.54
C THR A 63 -13.09 17.22 -8.59
N ARG A 64 -12.41 16.59 -9.54
CA ARG A 64 -11.03 16.89 -9.92
C ARG A 64 -11.02 17.41 -11.35
N THR A 65 -10.40 18.55 -11.56
CA THR A 65 -10.21 19.16 -12.88
C THR A 65 -8.74 19.43 -13.09
N VAL A 66 -8.21 19.04 -14.23
CA VAL A 66 -6.87 19.45 -14.67
C VAL A 66 -7.04 20.52 -15.73
N PHE A 67 -6.49 21.69 -15.45
CA PHE A 67 -6.52 22.81 -16.40
C PHE A 67 -5.47 22.62 -17.51
N PRO A 68 -5.59 23.35 -18.64
CA PRO A 68 -4.63 23.25 -19.74
C PRO A 68 -3.18 23.57 -19.37
N ASN A 69 -2.95 24.27 -18.27
CA ASN A 69 -1.63 24.54 -17.68
C ASN A 69 -1.19 23.49 -16.65
N GLU A 70 -1.82 22.32 -16.66
CA GLU A 70 -1.58 21.16 -15.78
C GLU A 70 -1.90 21.38 -14.29
N ASN A 71 -2.51 22.52 -13.94
CA ASN A 71 -2.92 22.75 -12.56
C ASN A 71 -4.11 21.84 -12.19
N ILE A 72 -4.01 21.21 -11.02
CA ILE A 72 -5.07 20.38 -10.45
C ILE A 72 -5.97 21.24 -9.57
N PHE A 73 -7.27 21.14 -9.78
CA PHE A 73 -8.30 21.75 -8.95
C PHE A 73 -9.17 20.66 -8.33
N ILE A 74 -9.39 20.75 -7.01
CA ILE A 74 -10.23 19.81 -6.26
C ILE A 74 -11.35 20.60 -5.56
N GLN A 75 -12.58 20.08 -5.69
CA GLN A 75 -13.74 20.63 -5.00
C GLN A 75 -14.53 19.49 -4.33
N LEU A 76 -14.68 19.53 -3.02
CA LEU A 76 -15.54 18.62 -2.28
C LEU A 76 -17.03 18.88 -2.63
N LYS A 77 -17.82 17.81 -2.67
CA LYS A 77 -19.26 17.87 -2.97
C LYS A 77 -20.15 17.60 -1.75
N GLU A 78 -19.53 17.46 -0.58
CA GLU A 78 -20.19 17.24 0.69
C GLU A 78 -19.35 17.81 1.84
N SER A 79 -20.00 18.14 2.95
CA SER A 79 -19.31 18.69 4.11
C SER A 79 -18.51 17.61 4.83
N VAL A 80 -17.26 17.94 5.18
CA VAL A 80 -16.36 17.09 5.96
C VAL A 80 -16.14 17.62 7.37
N ARG A 81 -16.87 18.68 7.74
CA ARG A 81 -16.67 19.38 9.02
C ARG A 81 -16.80 18.43 10.21
N GLY A 82 -15.73 18.38 11.04
CA GLY A 82 -15.68 17.56 12.24
C GLY A 82 -15.58 16.05 11.99
N GLN A 83 -15.51 15.59 10.72
CA GLN A 83 -15.45 14.17 10.38
C GLN A 83 -14.05 13.59 10.50
N ASP A 84 -13.97 12.26 10.69
CA ASP A 84 -12.72 11.49 10.63
C ASP A 84 -12.47 11.08 9.17
N VAL A 85 -11.63 11.84 8.47
CA VAL A 85 -11.42 11.70 7.03
C VAL A 85 -10.21 10.84 6.73
N TYR A 86 -10.37 9.89 5.81
CA TYR A 86 -9.31 9.05 5.25
C TYR A 86 -9.19 9.32 3.76
N VAL A 87 -7.98 9.59 3.29
CA VAL A 87 -7.68 9.79 1.86
C VAL A 87 -6.72 8.71 1.40
N VAL A 88 -7.16 7.89 0.47
CA VAL A 88 -6.36 6.79 -0.10
C VAL A 88 -5.72 7.27 -1.40
N GLN A 89 -4.38 7.31 -1.45
CA GLN A 89 -3.63 7.67 -2.65
C GLN A 89 -2.24 7.04 -2.65
N SER A 90 -2.02 6.05 -3.50
CA SER A 90 -0.70 5.50 -3.78
C SER A 90 0.09 6.39 -4.74
N PHE A 91 1.40 6.46 -4.56
CA PHE A 91 2.28 7.28 -5.39
C PHE A 91 2.83 6.49 -6.58
N GLY A 92 1.95 5.79 -7.31
CA GLY A 92 2.26 5.18 -8.60
C GLY A 92 2.43 6.20 -9.72
N THR A 93 2.70 5.73 -10.94
CA THR A 93 2.77 6.58 -12.14
C THR A 93 1.36 7.06 -12.54
N PRO A 94 1.18 8.37 -12.76
CA PRO A 94 2.15 9.48 -12.74
C PRO A 94 2.45 9.98 -11.32
N VAL A 95 3.68 9.75 -10.85
CA VAL A 95 4.07 9.90 -9.42
C VAL A 95 3.82 11.33 -8.89
N HIS A 96 4.31 12.33 -9.62
CA HIS A 96 4.24 13.72 -9.15
C HIS A 96 2.81 14.25 -9.14
N GLU A 97 2.01 13.85 -10.12
CA GLU A 97 0.59 14.23 -10.19
C GLU A 97 -0.18 13.63 -9.01
N ASN A 98 0.02 12.36 -8.70
CA ASN A 98 -0.60 11.68 -7.57
C ASN A 98 -0.19 12.29 -6.22
N ILE A 99 1.08 12.72 -6.08
CA ILE A 99 1.55 13.41 -4.88
C ILE A 99 0.84 14.77 -4.75
N PHE A 100 0.83 15.59 -5.82
CA PHE A 100 0.21 16.90 -5.76
C PHE A 100 -1.30 16.83 -5.59
N GLU A 101 -1.98 15.86 -6.21
CA GLU A 101 -3.40 15.61 -5.98
C GLU A 101 -3.68 15.35 -4.49
N LEU A 102 -2.89 14.50 -3.84
CA LEU A 102 -3.04 14.24 -2.41
C LEU A 102 -2.81 15.50 -1.57
N LEU A 103 -1.75 16.27 -1.84
CA LEU A 103 -1.47 17.50 -1.09
C LEU A 103 -2.60 18.53 -1.20
N ILE A 104 -3.16 18.71 -2.40
CA ILE A 104 -4.29 19.62 -2.63
C ILE A 104 -5.56 19.10 -1.94
N MET A 105 -5.80 17.77 -1.97
CA MET A 105 -6.92 17.16 -1.26
C MET A 105 -6.82 17.39 0.25
N ILE A 106 -5.64 17.17 0.86
CA ILE A 106 -5.40 17.41 2.28
C ILE A 106 -5.66 18.88 2.64
N ASP A 107 -5.11 19.85 1.88
CA ASP A 107 -5.32 21.28 2.13
C ASP A 107 -6.81 21.66 1.99
N THR A 108 -7.52 21.09 0.99
CA THR A 108 -8.95 21.30 0.80
C THR A 108 -9.74 20.79 2.01
N LEU A 109 -9.47 19.59 2.49
CA LEU A 109 -10.13 18.98 3.65
C LEU A 109 -9.88 19.79 4.93
N LYS A 110 -8.64 20.26 5.12
CA LYS A 110 -8.24 21.10 6.25
C LYS A 110 -9.01 22.42 6.25
N ARG A 111 -9.12 23.09 5.10
CA ARG A 111 -9.86 24.35 4.95
C ARG A 111 -11.37 24.18 5.13
N ASP A 112 -11.90 23.00 4.81
CA ASP A 112 -13.32 22.68 5.04
C ASP A 112 -13.58 22.12 6.46
N SER A 113 -12.58 22.24 7.34
CA SER A 113 -12.68 21.89 8.77
C SER A 113 -12.92 20.41 9.06
N ALA A 114 -12.27 19.49 8.33
CA ALA A 114 -12.21 18.09 8.71
C ALA A 114 -11.74 17.95 10.17
N GLY A 115 -12.28 17.02 10.92
CA GLY A 115 -11.93 16.83 12.33
C GLY A 115 -10.56 16.15 12.50
N ARG A 116 -10.24 15.22 11.61
CA ARG A 116 -8.92 14.57 11.50
C ARG A 116 -8.72 14.13 10.05
N ILE A 117 -7.49 14.28 9.55
CA ILE A 117 -7.11 13.92 8.18
C ILE A 117 -6.07 12.81 8.23
N ASN A 118 -6.48 11.60 7.87
CA ASN A 118 -5.60 10.43 7.80
C ASN A 118 -5.24 10.16 6.33
N VAL A 119 -3.94 10.14 6.02
CA VAL A 119 -3.49 9.82 4.67
C VAL A 119 -3.12 8.34 4.59
N VAL A 120 -3.76 7.62 3.69
CA VAL A 120 -3.50 6.21 3.42
C VAL A 120 -2.71 6.14 2.12
N VAL A 121 -1.40 5.90 2.24
CA VAL A 121 -0.46 5.86 1.13
C VAL A 121 0.11 4.44 1.02
N PRO A 122 -0.61 3.49 0.40
CA PRO A 122 -0.17 2.09 0.35
C PRO A 122 1.22 1.92 -0.25
N TYR A 123 1.54 2.64 -1.32
CA TYR A 123 2.88 2.73 -1.89
C TYR A 123 3.44 4.13 -1.70
N TYR A 124 4.54 4.23 -0.95
CA TYR A 124 5.25 5.48 -0.66
C TYR A 124 6.42 5.66 -1.63
N ALA A 125 6.23 6.50 -2.64
CA ALA A 125 7.31 6.81 -3.58
C ALA A 125 8.51 7.47 -2.88
N TYR A 126 9.69 7.44 -3.52
CA TYR A 126 10.94 7.93 -2.97
C TYR A 126 11.44 7.20 -1.70
N ALA A 127 10.82 6.09 -1.29
CA ALA A 127 11.25 5.32 -0.13
C ALA A 127 12.72 4.84 -0.22
N ARG A 128 13.26 4.69 -1.44
CA ARG A 128 14.68 4.37 -1.68
C ARG A 128 15.63 5.56 -1.45
N SER A 129 15.10 6.80 -1.38
CA SER A 129 15.86 8.01 -1.09
C SER A 129 15.74 8.39 0.40
N ASP A 130 16.01 7.44 1.27
CA ASP A 130 15.88 7.51 2.73
C ASP A 130 17.15 8.00 3.45
N LYS A 131 18.26 8.06 2.74
CA LYS A 131 19.57 8.43 3.25
C LYS A 131 20.43 9.12 2.19
N LYS A 132 21.50 9.74 2.62
CA LYS A 132 22.55 10.23 1.72
C LYS A 132 23.54 9.09 1.46
N ASP A 133 23.42 8.46 0.33
CA ASP A 133 24.35 7.43 -0.17
C ASP A 133 25.50 8.01 -0.99
N GLN A 134 25.39 9.28 -1.37
CA GLN A 134 26.38 10.04 -2.13
C GLN A 134 26.49 11.48 -1.63
N PRO A 135 27.61 12.17 -1.88
CA PRO A 135 27.74 13.59 -1.58
C PRO A 135 26.72 14.44 -2.37
N ARG A 136 26.18 15.48 -1.75
CA ARG A 136 25.33 16.51 -2.37
C ARG A 136 23.97 16.00 -2.89
N VAL A 137 23.44 14.92 -2.32
CA VAL A 137 22.08 14.41 -2.59
C VAL A 137 21.11 14.80 -1.47
N GLY A 138 19.83 14.88 -1.80
CA GLY A 138 18.74 15.10 -0.82
C GLY A 138 18.27 13.80 -0.20
N ILE A 139 17.37 13.92 0.79
CA ILE A 139 16.60 12.80 1.37
C ILE A 139 15.14 13.04 0.98
N ALA A 140 14.76 12.57 -0.22
CA ALA A 140 13.45 12.86 -0.79
C ALA A 140 12.31 12.20 0.01
N ALA A 141 12.54 11.06 0.63
CA ALA A 141 11.58 10.43 1.52
C ALA A 141 11.20 11.35 2.70
N ARG A 142 12.19 12.03 3.30
CA ARG A 142 11.94 13.00 4.38
C ARG A 142 11.21 14.25 3.88
N LEU A 143 11.60 14.76 2.70
CA LEU A 143 10.94 15.92 2.11
C LEU A 143 9.46 15.66 1.90
N LEU A 144 9.11 14.48 1.36
CA LEU A 144 7.73 14.09 1.10
C LEU A 144 6.91 13.95 2.39
N ALA A 145 7.49 13.36 3.45
CA ALA A 145 6.86 13.31 4.77
C ALA A 145 6.52 14.72 5.28
N ASN A 146 7.49 15.65 5.23
CA ASN A 146 7.25 17.04 5.63
C ASN A 146 6.17 17.73 4.80
N MET A 147 6.09 17.46 3.49
CA MET A 147 5.05 18.04 2.61
C MET A 147 3.65 17.58 3.02
N LEU A 148 3.47 16.30 3.33
CA LEU A 148 2.19 15.75 3.81
C LEU A 148 1.75 16.40 5.13
N GLU A 149 2.68 16.54 6.08
CA GLU A 149 2.41 17.18 7.37
C GLU A 149 2.04 18.67 7.20
N VAL A 150 2.82 19.42 6.43
CA VAL A 150 2.57 20.85 6.18
C VAL A 150 1.22 21.06 5.47
N ALA A 151 0.86 20.18 4.53
CA ALA A 151 -0.45 20.21 3.90
C ALA A 151 -1.59 20.03 4.92
N GLY A 152 -1.37 19.28 6.01
CA GLY A 152 -2.34 19.12 7.09
C GLY A 152 -2.71 17.67 7.42
N ALA A 153 -1.90 16.70 7.05
CA ALA A 153 -2.09 15.31 7.49
C ALA A 153 -1.88 15.21 9.01
N ASP A 154 -2.84 14.62 9.72
CA ASP A 154 -2.76 14.36 11.17
C ASP A 154 -2.22 12.97 11.48
N ARG A 155 -2.32 12.04 10.53
CA ARG A 155 -1.85 10.66 10.63
C ARG A 155 -1.55 10.09 9.24
N TYR A 156 -0.60 9.14 9.17
CA TYR A 156 -0.35 8.37 7.95
C TYR A 156 -0.55 6.86 8.17
N ILE A 157 -0.92 6.15 7.10
CA ILE A 157 -0.97 4.68 7.02
C ILE A 157 -0.28 4.29 5.72
N THR A 158 0.66 3.36 5.78
CA THR A 158 1.40 2.88 4.61
C THR A 158 1.65 1.38 4.70
N ILE A 159 2.10 0.75 3.60
CA ILE A 159 2.39 -0.68 3.56
C ILE A 159 3.84 -0.89 3.11
N ASP A 160 4.56 -1.80 3.76
CA ASP A 160 5.90 -2.30 3.40
C ASP A 160 6.89 -1.23 2.94
N LEU A 161 7.15 -0.24 3.79
CA LEU A 161 8.20 0.73 3.53
C LEU A 161 9.52 0.04 3.17
N HIS A 162 10.17 0.49 2.11
CA HIS A 162 11.48 0.00 1.68
C HIS A 162 12.50 0.05 2.83
N ALA A 163 12.45 1.14 3.60
CA ALA A 163 13.31 1.35 4.76
C ALA A 163 12.47 1.74 5.99
N GLY A 164 12.52 0.92 7.05
CA GLY A 164 11.71 1.11 8.25
C GLY A 164 11.96 2.44 8.98
N GLN A 165 13.16 3.02 8.85
CA GLN A 165 13.52 4.31 9.43
C GLN A 165 12.73 5.50 8.86
N ILE A 166 12.06 5.35 7.72
CA ILE A 166 11.17 6.39 7.14
C ILE A 166 10.05 6.75 8.11
N GLN A 167 9.61 5.82 8.97
CA GLN A 167 8.64 6.10 10.02
C GLN A 167 9.11 7.24 10.95
N GLY A 168 10.41 7.34 11.22
CA GLY A 168 11.02 8.43 11.99
C GLY A 168 11.13 9.76 11.23
N PHE A 169 10.74 9.83 9.96
CA PHE A 169 10.69 11.07 9.19
C PHE A 169 9.40 11.86 9.41
N PHE A 170 8.36 11.19 9.86
CA PHE A 170 7.09 11.80 10.21
C PHE A 170 7.11 12.29 11.67
N ASN A 171 6.55 13.50 11.91
CA ASN A 171 6.28 13.98 13.26
C ASN A 171 4.83 13.70 13.68
N VAL A 172 3.98 13.29 12.74
CA VAL A 172 2.61 12.81 13.03
C VAL A 172 2.63 11.31 13.27
N PRO A 173 1.69 10.78 14.09
CA PRO A 173 1.57 9.34 14.31
C PRO A 173 1.22 8.61 13.01
N GLY A 174 1.62 7.34 12.90
CA GLY A 174 1.28 6.53 11.73
C GLY A 174 1.55 5.06 11.90
N ASP A 175 1.01 4.27 10.98
CA ASP A 175 1.14 2.83 10.93
C ASP A 175 1.81 2.40 9.62
N ALA A 176 2.95 1.73 9.74
CA ALA A 176 3.60 1.05 8.64
C ALA A 176 3.23 -0.44 8.69
N LEU A 177 2.25 -0.82 7.89
CA LEU A 177 1.70 -2.16 7.84
C LEU A 177 2.61 -3.09 7.03
N LYS A 178 2.38 -4.40 7.17
CA LYS A 178 3.10 -5.43 6.40
C LYS A 178 2.08 -6.28 5.61
N ALA A 179 2.21 -6.33 4.29
CA ALA A 179 1.44 -7.24 3.45
C ALA A 179 1.93 -8.70 3.57
N PHE A 180 3.04 -8.90 4.23
CA PHE A 180 3.70 -10.19 4.47
C PHE A 180 2.72 -11.28 4.93
N HIS A 181 1.86 -11.01 5.93
CA HIS A 181 0.92 -12.01 6.44
C HIS A 181 -0.09 -12.45 5.37
N LEU A 182 -0.66 -11.50 4.64
CA LEU A 182 -1.58 -11.74 3.54
C LEU A 182 -0.94 -12.64 2.47
N MET A 183 0.27 -12.29 2.05
CA MET A 183 0.97 -12.99 0.98
C MET A 183 1.47 -14.37 1.44
N SER A 184 2.01 -14.48 2.65
CA SER A 184 2.51 -15.75 3.18
C SER A 184 1.39 -16.76 3.46
N ASP A 185 0.22 -16.31 3.91
CA ASP A 185 -0.94 -17.18 4.10
C ASP A 185 -1.47 -17.68 2.75
N TYR A 186 -1.46 -16.85 1.70
CA TYR A 186 -1.75 -17.29 0.33
C TYR A 186 -0.77 -18.36 -0.13
N VAL A 187 0.55 -18.11 -0.05
CA VAL A 187 1.58 -19.10 -0.46
C VAL A 187 1.43 -20.40 0.31
N ARG A 188 1.17 -20.33 1.62
CA ARG A 188 0.94 -21.53 2.44
C ARG A 188 -0.25 -22.35 1.92
N SER A 189 -1.33 -21.71 1.49
CA SER A 189 -2.51 -22.38 0.96
C SER A 189 -2.25 -23.14 -0.35
N GLN A 190 -1.19 -22.78 -1.10
CA GLN A 190 -0.81 -23.45 -2.34
C GLN A 190 -0.13 -24.80 -2.12
N ASN A 191 0.31 -25.11 -0.88
CA ASN A 191 0.99 -26.37 -0.50
C ASN A 191 2.12 -26.76 -1.46
N ILE A 192 2.99 -25.79 -1.81
CA ILE A 192 4.13 -26.02 -2.72
C ILE A 192 5.12 -27.00 -2.07
N PRO A 193 5.42 -28.17 -2.70
CA PRO A 193 6.34 -29.14 -2.13
C PRO A 193 7.77 -28.61 -2.16
N ASP A 194 8.60 -29.06 -1.23
CA ASP A 194 10.06 -28.77 -1.16
C ASP A 194 10.40 -27.29 -1.39
N LEU A 195 9.59 -26.40 -0.80
CA LEU A 195 9.73 -24.94 -0.96
C LEU A 195 10.94 -24.41 -0.19
N VAL A 196 11.69 -23.51 -0.82
CA VAL A 196 12.74 -22.70 -0.18
C VAL A 196 12.42 -21.21 -0.45
N VAL A 197 12.44 -20.40 0.59
CA VAL A 197 12.35 -18.94 0.45
C VAL A 197 13.74 -18.38 0.15
N VAL A 198 13.86 -17.49 -0.82
CA VAL A 198 15.12 -16.83 -1.17
C VAL A 198 14.93 -15.32 -1.16
N ALA A 199 15.68 -14.63 -0.30
CA ALA A 199 15.74 -13.17 -0.29
C ALA A 199 16.59 -12.67 -1.46
N THR A 200 16.10 -11.68 -2.21
CA THR A 200 16.74 -11.15 -3.41
C THR A 200 18.02 -10.36 -3.14
N ASP A 201 18.26 -9.96 -1.89
CA ASP A 201 19.51 -9.36 -1.42
C ASP A 201 19.67 -9.47 0.12
N LEU A 202 20.85 -9.08 0.60
CA LEU A 202 21.16 -9.05 2.04
C LEU A 202 20.29 -8.06 2.82
N GLY A 203 19.85 -6.97 2.20
CA GLY A 203 18.96 -5.98 2.83
C GLY A 203 17.59 -6.57 3.16
N PHE A 204 17.13 -7.51 2.35
CA PHE A 204 15.86 -8.21 2.54
C PHE A 204 15.96 -9.47 3.42
N ALA A 205 17.17 -9.87 3.83
CA ALA A 205 17.41 -11.13 4.57
C ALA A 205 16.57 -11.27 5.86
N LYS A 206 16.37 -10.17 6.61
CA LYS A 206 15.53 -10.19 7.82
C LYS A 206 14.06 -10.48 7.46
N LYS A 207 13.51 -9.80 6.49
CA LYS A 207 12.14 -10.04 5.99
C LYS A 207 12.03 -11.45 5.39
N GLY A 208 13.05 -11.91 4.63
CA GLY A 208 13.13 -13.28 4.11
C GLY A 208 13.09 -14.35 5.20
N ARG A 209 13.69 -14.09 6.36
CA ARG A 209 13.61 -15.00 7.53
C ARG A 209 12.18 -15.09 8.04
N ASP A 210 11.48 -13.96 8.21
CA ASP A 210 10.09 -13.95 8.64
C ASP A 210 9.22 -14.82 7.70
N TRP A 211 9.48 -14.75 6.38
CA TRP A 211 8.83 -15.59 5.36
C TRP A 211 9.15 -17.08 5.57
N ALA A 212 10.42 -17.44 5.73
CA ALA A 212 10.85 -18.82 5.90
C ALA A 212 10.27 -19.43 7.18
N GLU A 213 10.26 -18.69 8.28
CA GLU A 213 9.66 -19.11 9.55
C GLU A 213 8.15 -19.32 9.42
N LYS A 214 7.42 -18.35 8.81
CA LYS A 214 5.97 -18.42 8.60
C LYS A 214 5.57 -19.61 7.72
N LEU A 215 6.37 -19.93 6.70
CA LEU A 215 6.14 -21.06 5.78
C LEU A 215 6.78 -22.38 6.27
N SER A 216 7.50 -22.36 7.39
CA SER A 216 8.23 -23.52 7.93
C SER A 216 9.20 -24.13 6.92
N THR A 217 9.98 -23.28 6.23
CA THR A 217 10.91 -23.68 5.16
C THR A 217 12.31 -23.12 5.39
N GLN A 218 13.26 -23.50 4.54
CA GLN A 218 14.62 -22.97 4.57
C GLN A 218 14.70 -21.58 3.97
N LEU A 219 15.72 -20.80 4.38
CA LEU A 219 16.05 -19.50 3.83
C LEU A 219 17.33 -19.59 3.00
N GLY A 220 17.26 -19.12 1.75
CA GLY A 220 18.42 -18.75 0.94
C GLY A 220 18.54 -17.23 0.83
N ILE A 221 19.73 -16.72 0.57
CA ILE A 221 19.99 -15.29 0.41
C ILE A 221 20.89 -15.07 -0.80
N ILE A 222 20.51 -14.15 -1.67
CA ILE A 222 21.37 -13.71 -2.79
C ILE A 222 22.31 -12.62 -2.29
N GLU A 223 23.62 -12.88 -2.38
CA GLU A 223 24.66 -11.90 -2.10
C GLU A 223 25.16 -11.28 -3.41
N LYS A 224 25.15 -9.94 -3.46
CA LYS A 224 25.67 -9.16 -4.58
C LYS A 224 27.14 -8.77 -4.26
N ARG A 225 28.10 -9.30 -5.01
CA ARG A 225 29.51 -8.93 -4.88
C ARG A 225 29.93 -8.07 -6.06
N ARG A 226 30.42 -6.87 -5.77
CA ARG A 226 31.04 -6.04 -6.81
C ARG A 226 32.42 -6.64 -7.13
N GLN A 227 32.65 -7.03 -8.37
CA GLN A 227 33.96 -7.49 -8.85
C GLN A 227 34.73 -6.32 -9.43
N GLY A 228 35.78 -5.88 -8.74
CA GLY A 228 36.74 -4.89 -9.22
C GLY A 228 36.23 -3.43 -9.23
N ASN A 229 37.03 -2.55 -9.87
CA ASN A 229 36.74 -1.12 -10.02
C ASN A 229 35.73 -0.80 -11.15
N ASP A 230 35.23 -1.80 -11.86
CA ASP A 230 34.29 -1.61 -12.95
C ASP A 230 32.87 -1.74 -12.40
N SER A 231 32.15 -0.62 -12.39
CA SER A 231 30.82 -0.49 -11.77
C SER A 231 29.69 -1.26 -12.48
N THR A 232 30.01 -2.07 -13.49
CA THR A 232 29.02 -2.68 -14.38
C THR A 232 28.84 -4.19 -14.21
N SER A 233 29.75 -4.92 -13.54
CA SER A 233 29.62 -6.37 -13.32
C SER A 233 29.35 -6.69 -11.86
N GLU A 234 28.10 -7.03 -11.53
CA GLU A 234 27.72 -7.61 -10.24
C GLU A 234 27.76 -9.15 -10.37
N ALA A 235 28.66 -9.81 -9.64
CA ALA A 235 28.58 -11.24 -9.47
C ALA A 235 27.56 -11.56 -8.36
N LEU A 236 26.61 -12.43 -8.67
CA LEU A 236 25.65 -12.93 -7.70
C LEU A 236 26.13 -14.28 -7.17
N SER A 237 25.99 -14.51 -5.88
CA SER A 237 26.18 -15.82 -5.24
C SER A 237 25.03 -16.15 -4.34
N LEU A 238 24.68 -17.44 -4.27
CA LEU A 238 23.62 -17.93 -3.38
C LEU A 238 24.25 -18.42 -2.07
N ILE A 239 23.67 -17.98 -0.96
CA ILE A 239 23.91 -18.58 0.37
C ILE A 239 22.69 -19.45 0.67
N GLY A 240 22.87 -20.77 0.75
CA GLY A 240 21.81 -21.75 0.89
C GLY A 240 21.81 -22.77 -0.24
N GLU A 241 20.84 -23.68 -0.24
CA GLU A 241 20.74 -24.76 -1.23
C GLU A 241 19.34 -24.78 -1.85
N VAL A 242 19.27 -24.76 -3.19
CA VAL A 242 18.02 -24.75 -3.97
C VAL A 242 17.90 -25.88 -4.99
N LYS A 243 18.95 -26.72 -5.11
CA LYS A 243 18.99 -27.77 -6.10
C LYS A 243 17.84 -28.78 -5.91
N GLY A 244 17.05 -28.98 -6.97
CA GLY A 244 15.89 -29.86 -6.96
C GLY A 244 14.74 -29.39 -6.08
N LYS A 245 14.71 -28.09 -5.72
CA LYS A 245 13.66 -27.49 -4.87
C LYS A 245 12.87 -26.43 -5.62
N ASN A 246 11.64 -26.19 -5.17
CA ASN A 246 10.85 -25.05 -5.57
C ASN A 246 11.33 -23.80 -4.83
N VAL A 247 11.54 -22.71 -5.53
CA VAL A 247 12.07 -21.47 -4.95
C VAL A 247 11.01 -20.38 -4.96
N LEU A 248 10.79 -19.74 -3.81
CA LEU A 248 10.04 -18.50 -3.69
C LEU A 248 11.01 -17.34 -3.50
N LEU A 249 11.23 -16.55 -4.55
CA LEU A 249 11.93 -15.27 -4.44
C LEU A 249 11.01 -14.25 -3.77
N VAL A 250 11.52 -13.54 -2.76
CA VAL A 250 10.74 -12.52 -2.03
C VAL A 250 11.45 -11.17 -2.05
N ASP A 251 10.65 -10.10 -2.30
CA ASP A 251 11.13 -8.71 -2.35
C ASP A 251 10.04 -7.74 -1.86
N ASP A 252 10.35 -6.46 -1.66
CA ASP A 252 9.38 -5.40 -1.35
C ASP A 252 8.71 -4.84 -2.60
N GLU A 253 9.46 -4.63 -3.69
CA GLU A 253 8.94 -4.06 -4.92
C GLU A 253 9.64 -4.58 -6.17
N VAL A 254 8.93 -4.60 -7.27
CA VAL A 254 9.53 -4.79 -8.60
C VAL A 254 9.40 -3.50 -9.41
N LEU A 255 10.53 -2.81 -9.60
CA LEU A 255 10.59 -1.58 -10.37
C LEU A 255 10.80 -1.88 -11.87
N THR A 256 12.02 -2.21 -12.29
CA THR A 256 12.35 -2.49 -13.70
C THR A 256 12.53 -3.98 -14.00
N GLY A 257 12.50 -4.82 -12.98
CA GLY A 257 12.66 -6.27 -13.09
C GLY A 257 14.08 -6.78 -13.34
N GLY A 258 15.09 -5.90 -13.44
CA GLY A 258 16.46 -6.33 -13.73
C GLY A 258 17.04 -7.23 -12.63
N SER A 259 16.90 -6.85 -11.37
CA SER A 259 17.37 -7.67 -10.24
C SER A 259 16.66 -9.02 -10.19
N VAL A 260 15.36 -9.05 -10.52
CA VAL A 260 14.57 -10.29 -10.56
C VAL A 260 15.08 -11.22 -11.66
N VAL A 261 15.39 -10.69 -12.86
CA VAL A 261 15.98 -11.49 -13.97
C VAL A 261 17.25 -12.17 -13.51
N ASN A 262 18.16 -11.41 -12.90
CA ASN A 262 19.43 -11.94 -12.42
C ASN A 262 19.22 -13.00 -11.32
N ALA A 263 18.31 -12.75 -10.38
CA ALA A 263 17.99 -13.69 -9.31
C ALA A 263 17.40 -15.00 -9.86
N VAL A 264 16.45 -14.94 -10.78
CA VAL A 264 15.83 -16.14 -11.39
C VAL A 264 16.85 -16.96 -12.16
N ASN A 265 17.72 -16.32 -12.95
CA ASN A 265 18.76 -17.01 -13.68
C ASN A 265 19.72 -17.73 -12.72
N LEU A 266 20.15 -17.07 -11.65
CA LEU A 266 20.97 -17.71 -10.61
C LEU A 266 20.27 -18.93 -10.01
N MET A 267 18.98 -18.84 -9.66
CA MET A 267 18.23 -19.98 -9.11
C MET A 267 18.22 -21.17 -10.09
N ARG A 268 18.04 -20.90 -11.38
CA ARG A 268 18.05 -21.94 -12.41
C ARG A 268 19.45 -22.56 -12.60
N ASP A 269 20.49 -21.74 -12.60
CA ASP A 269 21.88 -22.19 -12.69
C ASP A 269 22.28 -23.07 -11.49
N GLU A 270 21.74 -22.76 -10.30
CA GLU A 270 21.88 -23.55 -9.07
C GLU A 270 20.95 -24.78 -9.01
N GLY A 271 20.16 -25.03 -10.06
CA GLY A 271 19.35 -26.23 -10.23
C GLY A 271 18.01 -26.22 -9.51
N ALA A 272 17.42 -25.05 -9.28
CA ALA A 272 16.04 -24.94 -8.81
C ALA A 272 15.06 -25.58 -9.80
N GLU A 273 13.98 -26.20 -9.31
CA GLU A 273 12.97 -26.85 -10.13
C GLU A 273 11.97 -25.85 -10.71
N GLU A 274 11.21 -25.18 -9.87
CA GLU A 274 10.30 -24.09 -10.26
C GLU A 274 10.61 -22.83 -9.46
N VAL A 275 10.41 -21.68 -10.08
CA VAL A 275 10.64 -20.39 -9.43
C VAL A 275 9.34 -19.60 -9.37
N TYR A 276 8.99 -19.19 -8.16
CA TYR A 276 7.89 -18.30 -7.81
C TYR A 276 8.47 -16.95 -7.40
N LEU A 277 7.70 -15.89 -7.55
CA LEU A 277 8.10 -14.54 -7.15
C LEU A 277 7.00 -13.89 -6.33
N ALA A 278 7.31 -13.39 -5.14
CA ALA A 278 6.38 -12.64 -4.30
C ALA A 278 6.96 -11.27 -3.96
N PHE A 279 6.18 -10.20 -4.20
CA PHE A 279 6.58 -8.83 -3.86
C PHE A 279 5.34 -7.97 -3.61
N THR A 280 5.47 -7.01 -2.71
CA THR A 280 4.33 -6.18 -2.28
C THR A 280 3.94 -5.16 -3.35
N HIS A 281 4.89 -4.38 -3.88
CA HIS A 281 4.59 -3.22 -4.72
C HIS A 281 4.86 -3.45 -6.20
N PRO A 282 3.79 -3.58 -7.05
CA PRO A 282 3.93 -3.78 -8.49
C PRO A 282 4.15 -2.45 -9.22
N VAL A 283 5.33 -1.85 -9.06
CA VAL A 283 5.68 -0.60 -9.77
C VAL A 283 5.75 -0.84 -11.28
N LEU A 284 6.37 -1.94 -11.70
CA LEU A 284 6.37 -2.48 -13.07
C LEU A 284 6.66 -1.41 -14.13
N ALA A 285 7.72 -0.63 -13.90
CA ALA A 285 8.13 0.46 -14.80
C ALA A 285 8.96 -0.04 -15.99
N GLY A 286 8.95 0.74 -17.08
CA GLY A 286 9.70 0.43 -18.30
C GLY A 286 9.34 -0.95 -18.84
N ASN A 287 10.35 -1.78 -19.09
CA ASN A 287 10.20 -3.12 -19.67
C ASN A 287 9.99 -4.24 -18.63
N ALA A 288 9.63 -3.90 -17.36
CA ALA A 288 9.50 -4.88 -16.29
C ALA A 288 8.54 -6.03 -16.64
N VAL A 289 7.37 -5.70 -17.19
CA VAL A 289 6.34 -6.68 -17.55
C VAL A 289 6.87 -7.69 -18.56
N GLN A 290 7.53 -7.23 -19.63
CA GLN A 290 8.10 -8.13 -20.65
C GLN A 290 9.22 -9.00 -20.05
N ARG A 291 10.10 -8.42 -19.23
CA ARG A 291 11.14 -9.18 -18.54
C ARG A 291 10.58 -10.28 -17.66
N LEU A 292 9.52 -10.00 -16.89
CA LEU A 292 8.86 -11.01 -16.07
C LEU A 292 8.19 -12.09 -16.92
N ALA A 293 7.55 -11.73 -18.04
CA ALA A 293 6.94 -12.69 -18.97
C ALA A 293 7.98 -13.65 -19.57
N ASP A 294 9.13 -13.11 -19.98
CA ASP A 294 10.21 -13.89 -20.59
C ASP A 294 10.84 -14.89 -19.58
N LEU A 295 10.75 -14.61 -18.28
CA LEU A 295 11.25 -15.50 -17.23
C LEU A 295 10.42 -16.78 -17.07
N ARG A 296 9.19 -16.85 -17.54
CA ARG A 296 8.32 -18.02 -17.39
C ARG A 296 8.29 -18.53 -15.95
N LEU A 297 8.09 -17.63 -15.00
CA LEU A 297 7.91 -17.97 -13.59
C LEU A 297 6.69 -18.85 -13.42
N LYS A 298 6.70 -19.72 -12.41
CA LYS A 298 5.53 -20.56 -12.11
C LYS A 298 4.33 -19.71 -11.72
N GLU A 299 4.55 -18.77 -10.82
CA GLU A 299 3.56 -17.80 -10.39
C GLU A 299 4.25 -16.50 -9.94
N ILE A 300 3.58 -15.39 -10.16
CA ILE A 300 3.94 -14.07 -9.65
C ILE A 300 2.85 -13.65 -8.67
N ILE A 301 3.23 -13.42 -7.43
CA ILE A 301 2.32 -13.05 -6.34
C ILE A 301 2.60 -11.61 -5.93
N THR A 302 1.61 -10.75 -6.00
CA THR A 302 1.75 -9.35 -5.63
C THR A 302 0.46 -8.80 -5.01
N THR A 303 0.44 -7.53 -4.68
CA THR A 303 -0.73 -6.87 -4.09
C THR A 303 -1.27 -5.75 -4.99
N ASN A 304 -2.46 -5.24 -4.65
CA ASN A 304 -3.04 -4.07 -5.31
C ASN A 304 -2.68 -2.74 -4.62
N THR A 305 -1.53 -2.66 -3.95
CA THR A 305 -1.00 -1.39 -3.42
C THR A 305 -0.77 -0.34 -4.50
N LEU A 306 -0.60 -0.78 -5.74
CA LEU A 306 -0.59 0.02 -6.96
C LEU A 306 -1.56 -0.59 -7.96
N THR A 307 -2.28 0.25 -8.69
CA THR A 307 -3.12 -0.20 -9.80
C THR A 307 -2.26 -0.80 -10.90
N ILE A 308 -2.56 -2.02 -11.30
CA ILE A 308 -1.92 -2.69 -12.43
C ILE A 308 -2.87 -2.61 -13.62
N PRO A 309 -2.52 -1.84 -14.67
CA PRO A 309 -3.34 -1.74 -15.87
C PRO A 309 -3.65 -3.10 -16.51
N GLU A 310 -4.84 -3.24 -17.08
CA GLU A 310 -5.30 -4.53 -17.64
C GLU A 310 -4.39 -5.05 -18.76
N GLU A 311 -3.82 -4.16 -19.57
CA GLU A 311 -2.86 -4.52 -20.61
C GLU A 311 -1.60 -5.19 -20.04
N LYS A 312 -1.13 -4.77 -18.85
CA LYS A 312 0.00 -5.42 -18.15
C LYS A 312 -0.42 -6.78 -17.57
N ARG A 313 -1.63 -6.89 -17.02
CA ARG A 313 -2.17 -8.16 -16.51
C ARG A 313 -2.31 -9.22 -17.60
N LYS A 314 -2.73 -8.83 -18.80
CA LYS A 314 -2.83 -9.74 -19.96
C LYS A 314 -1.50 -10.34 -20.38
N VAL A 315 -0.39 -9.63 -20.20
CA VAL A 315 0.96 -10.12 -20.52
C VAL A 315 1.48 -11.10 -19.46
N LEU A 316 0.99 -11.00 -18.23
CA LEU A 316 1.39 -11.83 -17.08
C LEU A 316 0.18 -12.66 -16.57
N PRO A 317 -0.29 -13.64 -17.33
CA PRO A 317 -1.48 -14.41 -16.95
C PRO A 317 -1.29 -15.29 -15.70
N ASN A 318 -0.04 -15.52 -15.31
CA ASN A 318 0.37 -16.23 -14.09
C ASN A 318 0.56 -15.30 -12.89
N MET A 319 0.07 -14.06 -12.97
CA MET A 319 0.17 -13.10 -11.86
C MET A 319 -1.10 -13.12 -11.01
N THR A 320 -0.95 -13.45 -9.73
CA THR A 320 -1.99 -13.34 -8.70
C THR A 320 -1.84 -12.02 -7.96
N VAL A 321 -2.90 -11.23 -7.92
CA VAL A 321 -2.95 -9.93 -7.23
C VAL A 321 -3.84 -10.05 -6.00
N LEU A 322 -3.25 -9.93 -4.82
CA LEU A 322 -3.96 -10.00 -3.54
C LEU A 322 -4.40 -8.60 -3.10
N SER A 323 -5.67 -8.48 -2.68
CA SER A 323 -6.19 -7.19 -2.22
C SER A 323 -5.71 -6.87 -0.80
N VAL A 324 -5.19 -5.65 -0.61
CA VAL A 324 -4.86 -5.10 0.71
C VAL A 324 -6.04 -4.34 1.34
N ALA A 325 -7.20 -4.28 0.67
CA ALA A 325 -8.37 -3.57 1.19
C ALA A 325 -8.88 -4.12 2.53
N PRO A 326 -8.96 -5.45 2.76
CA PRO A 326 -9.37 -5.97 4.07
C PRO A 326 -8.43 -5.53 5.19
N LEU A 327 -7.11 -5.54 4.94
CA LEU A 327 -6.10 -5.08 5.90
C LEU A 327 -6.28 -3.59 6.21
N LEU A 328 -6.37 -2.75 5.19
CA LEU A 328 -6.56 -1.31 5.35
C LEU A 328 -7.91 -0.97 6.01
N GLY A 329 -8.99 -1.65 5.63
CA GLY A 329 -10.30 -1.49 6.24
C GLY A 329 -10.30 -1.81 7.74
N ALA A 330 -9.63 -2.89 8.14
CA ALA A 330 -9.48 -3.26 9.54
C ALA A 330 -8.69 -2.20 10.34
N VAL A 331 -7.59 -1.70 9.78
CA VAL A 331 -6.77 -0.65 10.40
C VAL A 331 -7.55 0.66 10.54
N ILE A 332 -8.28 1.08 9.50
CA ILE A 332 -9.13 2.28 9.51
C ILE A 332 -10.19 2.16 10.61
N LYS A 333 -10.91 1.04 10.71
CA LYS A 333 -11.92 0.80 11.76
C LYS A 333 -11.32 0.91 13.16
N ARG A 334 -10.14 0.30 13.39
CA ARG A 334 -9.46 0.34 14.69
C ARG A 334 -8.94 1.75 15.01
N SER A 335 -8.29 2.41 14.04
CA SER A 335 -7.81 3.79 14.20
C SER A 335 -8.94 4.77 14.54
N HIS A 336 -10.09 4.64 13.88
CA HIS A 336 -11.28 5.44 14.14
C HIS A 336 -11.79 5.24 15.58
N ARG A 337 -11.79 4.01 16.05
CA ARG A 337 -12.27 3.62 17.39
C ARG A 337 -11.23 3.83 18.51
N GLY A 338 -10.02 4.31 18.19
CA GLY A 338 -8.94 4.41 19.16
C GLY A 338 -8.42 3.07 19.68
N MET A 339 -8.61 1.98 18.91
CA MET A 339 -8.16 0.64 19.26
C MET A 339 -6.72 0.40 18.75
N SER A 340 -6.00 -0.52 19.42
CA SER A 340 -4.66 -0.92 19.01
C SER A 340 -4.68 -1.56 17.62
N VAL A 341 -3.79 -1.10 16.74
CA VAL A 341 -3.55 -1.69 15.42
C VAL A 341 -2.61 -2.90 15.52
N GLY A 342 -1.66 -2.90 16.48
CA GLY A 342 -0.71 -4.00 16.68
C GLY A 342 -1.39 -5.35 16.95
N GLU A 343 -2.54 -5.36 17.61
CA GLU A 343 -3.32 -6.59 17.83
C GLU A 343 -3.76 -7.32 16.55
N LEU A 344 -3.82 -6.63 15.40
CA LEU A 344 -4.12 -7.27 14.11
C LEU A 344 -2.98 -8.18 13.64
N PHE A 345 -1.79 -7.99 14.17
CA PHE A 345 -0.57 -8.67 13.74
C PHE A 345 0.01 -9.60 14.83
N ASN A 346 -0.68 -9.74 15.96
CA ASN A 346 -0.21 -10.47 17.15
C ASN A 346 1.15 -9.93 17.67
N GLU A 347 1.37 -8.62 17.55
CA GLU A 347 2.51 -7.89 18.07
C GLU A 347 2.19 -7.18 19.40
#